data_de710746255fb941939c0dd327a268fb
#
_entry.id   de710746255fb941939c0dd327a268fb
#
_cell.length_a   1.000
_cell.length_b   1.000
_cell.length_c   1.000
_cell.angle_alpha   90.00
_cell.angle_beta   90.00
_cell.angle_gamma   90.00
#
_symmetry.space_group_name_H-M   'P 1'
#
loop_
_entity.id
_entity.type
_entity.pdbx_description
1 polymer ?
#
loop_
_entity_poly.entity_id
_entity_poly.type
_entity_poly.pdbx_seq_one_letter_code
_entity_poly.pdbx_strand_id
1 'polypeptide(L)'
;LGAQPFIISCALRKMGYNVIAFDIDPEPYMRIAEACDVNVVRCDLERDELGVDNADCAVFTEVLEHIHYYYVPLVLSKINRALKPGGVLILTTPNIASLFRRLKLLLGIQPVYRHHVREYTMNEVLNMLKEAGFKIVKAHYSIVNDLTDADPYDYLRISGFKELIKIAFKKPTRLNILRLLAYPMVRLKPDVRQLIVIIALKVREQALQSFERWG
;
A
#
# COMPACT_ATOMS: atom_id res chain seq x y z
N LEU A 1 0.94 9.61 -3.38
CA LEU A 1 2.32 9.23 -3.68
C LEU A 1 2.30 7.89 -4.41
N GLY A 2 3.04 7.78 -5.57
CA GLY A 2 2.89 6.66 -6.50
C GLY A 2 1.45 6.57 -7.00
N ALA A 3 0.98 7.65 -7.61
CA ALA A 3 -0.45 7.92 -7.70
C ALA A 3 -1.14 7.28 -8.91
N GLN A 4 -0.39 6.65 -9.82
CA GLN A 4 -0.97 5.94 -10.98
C GLN A 4 -1.96 4.85 -10.56
N PRO A 5 -3.06 4.66 -11.30
CA PRO A 5 -3.54 5.43 -12.47
C PRO A 5 -4.43 6.63 -12.10
N PHE A 6 -4.20 7.32 -11.00
CA PHE A 6 -4.87 8.51 -10.46
C PHE A 6 -6.33 8.34 -10.01
N ILE A 7 -6.85 7.13 -9.93
CA ILE A 7 -8.24 6.85 -9.52
C ILE A 7 -8.53 7.38 -8.11
N ILE A 8 -7.61 7.14 -7.16
CA ILE A 8 -7.74 7.63 -5.78
C ILE A 8 -7.66 9.16 -5.77
N SER A 9 -6.73 9.75 -6.52
CA SER A 9 -6.57 11.20 -6.63
C SER A 9 -7.84 11.86 -7.19
N CYS A 10 -8.42 11.28 -8.23
CA CYS A 10 -9.69 11.73 -8.81
C CYS A 10 -10.86 11.63 -7.83
N ALA A 11 -10.94 10.52 -7.08
CA ALA A 11 -11.98 10.33 -6.08
C ALA A 11 -11.88 11.40 -4.98
N LEU A 12 -10.69 11.63 -4.46
CA LEU A 12 -10.45 12.68 -3.45
C LEU A 12 -10.75 14.08 -3.99
N ARG A 13 -10.35 14.39 -5.23
CA ARG A 13 -10.63 15.67 -5.86
C ARG A 13 -12.14 15.91 -6.00
N LYS A 14 -12.89 14.88 -6.43
CA LYS A 14 -14.37 14.94 -6.52
C LYS A 14 -15.06 15.09 -5.16
N MET A 15 -14.42 14.66 -4.08
CA MET A 15 -14.90 14.87 -2.70
C MET A 15 -14.57 16.28 -2.17
N GLY A 16 -13.93 17.13 -2.98
CA GLY A 16 -13.63 18.51 -2.63
C GLY A 16 -12.27 18.74 -1.98
N TYR A 17 -11.41 17.73 -1.91
CA TYR A 17 -10.05 17.89 -1.37
C TYR A 17 -9.14 18.57 -2.39
N ASN A 18 -8.17 19.37 -1.91
CA ASN A 18 -7.05 19.83 -2.73
C ASN A 18 -6.02 18.69 -2.81
N VAL A 19 -5.76 18.20 -4.03
CA VAL A 19 -4.94 16.99 -4.25
C VAL A 19 -3.74 17.32 -5.12
N ILE A 20 -2.56 16.94 -4.64
CA ILE A 20 -1.32 16.89 -5.42
C ILE A 20 -0.92 15.41 -5.56
N ALA A 21 -0.81 14.93 -6.78
CA ALA A 21 -0.44 13.56 -7.09
C ALA A 21 1.04 13.51 -7.50
N PHE A 22 1.82 12.65 -6.87
CA PHE A 22 3.23 12.42 -7.19
C PHE A 22 3.40 11.04 -7.81
N ASP A 23 4.08 10.95 -8.94
CA ASP A 23 4.41 9.69 -9.60
C ASP A 23 5.74 9.79 -10.35
N ILE A 24 6.45 8.67 -10.47
CA ILE A 24 7.73 8.63 -11.21
C ILE A 24 7.51 8.70 -12.72
N ASP A 25 6.40 8.16 -13.22
CA ASP A 25 6.07 8.10 -14.66
C ASP A 25 4.59 8.43 -14.89
N PRO A 26 4.14 9.68 -14.71
CA PRO A 26 2.73 10.05 -14.77
C PRO A 26 2.11 10.00 -16.17
N GLU A 27 2.92 10.07 -17.24
CA GLU A 27 2.48 10.26 -18.62
C GLU A 27 1.41 9.27 -19.11
N PRO A 28 1.52 7.95 -18.85
CA PRO A 28 0.55 6.99 -19.38
C PRO A 28 -0.91 7.24 -18.99
N TYR A 29 -1.12 7.92 -17.86
CA TYR A 29 -2.46 8.14 -17.28
C TYR A 29 -2.83 9.62 -17.09
N MET A 30 -2.05 10.57 -17.65
CA MET A 30 -2.28 12.01 -17.50
C MET A 30 -3.70 12.44 -17.89
N ARG A 31 -4.28 11.85 -18.94
CA ARG A 31 -5.67 12.14 -19.35
C ARG A 31 -6.70 11.89 -18.24
N ILE A 32 -6.45 10.91 -17.35
CA ILE A 32 -7.34 10.64 -16.21
C ILE A 32 -7.21 11.77 -15.18
N ALA A 33 -5.97 12.18 -14.86
CA ALA A 33 -5.72 13.26 -13.92
C ALA A 33 -6.29 14.60 -14.42
N GLU A 34 -6.08 14.92 -15.70
CA GLU A 34 -6.62 16.12 -16.35
C GLU A 34 -8.15 16.17 -16.31
N ALA A 35 -8.82 15.05 -16.61
CA ALA A 35 -10.28 14.93 -16.55
C ALA A 35 -10.86 15.16 -15.15
N CYS A 36 -10.03 15.04 -14.11
CA CYS A 36 -10.41 15.21 -12.71
C CYS A 36 -9.87 16.52 -12.09
N ASP A 37 -9.16 17.35 -12.87
CA ASP A 37 -8.48 18.57 -12.36
C ASP A 37 -7.52 18.25 -11.20
N VAL A 38 -6.72 17.20 -11.32
CA VAL A 38 -5.70 16.79 -10.34
C VAL A 38 -4.35 17.39 -10.75
N ASN A 39 -3.71 18.10 -9.81
CA ASN A 39 -2.34 18.56 -10.00
C ASN A 39 -1.37 17.36 -9.89
N VAL A 40 -0.61 17.11 -10.95
CA VAL A 40 0.35 15.99 -11.01
C VAL A 40 1.76 16.52 -11.06
N VAL A 41 2.62 15.94 -10.23
CA VAL A 41 4.04 16.25 -10.17
C VAL A 41 4.83 14.98 -10.47
N ARG A 42 5.71 15.02 -11.47
CA ARG A 42 6.69 13.95 -11.69
C ARG A 42 7.69 13.95 -10.54
N CYS A 43 7.87 12.82 -9.87
CA CYS A 43 8.72 12.73 -8.68
C CYS A 43 9.21 11.30 -8.47
N ASP A 44 10.52 11.12 -8.44
CA ASP A 44 11.17 9.92 -7.94
C ASP A 44 11.31 10.03 -6.42
N LEU A 45 10.49 9.29 -5.67
CA LEU A 45 10.49 9.35 -4.21
C LEU A 45 11.84 9.01 -3.56
N GLU A 46 12.68 8.23 -4.24
CA GLU A 46 14.01 7.88 -3.72
C GLU A 46 14.99 9.07 -3.85
N ARG A 47 14.84 9.91 -4.88
CA ARG A 47 15.82 10.95 -5.25
C ARG A 47 15.33 12.36 -4.99
N ASP A 48 14.06 12.63 -5.33
CA ASP A 48 13.52 13.99 -5.34
C ASP A 48 12.89 14.36 -3.99
N GLU A 49 12.87 15.64 -3.66
CA GLU A 49 12.09 16.20 -2.57
C GLU A 49 10.64 16.41 -3.01
N LEU A 50 9.70 16.28 -2.06
CA LEU A 50 8.27 16.47 -2.39
C LEU A 50 7.90 17.94 -2.67
N GLY A 51 8.65 18.89 -2.10
CA GLY A 51 8.39 20.31 -2.29
C GLY A 51 7.00 20.78 -1.79
N VAL A 52 6.44 20.03 -0.84
CA VAL A 52 5.15 20.32 -0.20
C VAL A 52 5.32 20.34 1.30
N ASP A 53 4.73 21.35 1.92
CA ASP A 53 4.70 21.52 3.37
C ASP A 53 3.26 21.61 3.86
N ASN A 54 3.04 21.27 5.13
CA ASN A 54 1.75 21.41 5.81
C ASN A 54 0.56 20.65 5.18
N ALA A 55 0.81 19.54 4.48
CA ALA A 55 -0.25 18.68 3.99
C ALA A 55 -1.06 18.06 5.15
N ASP A 56 -2.37 18.02 5.01
CA ASP A 56 -3.28 17.40 5.99
C ASP A 56 -3.15 15.87 6.00
N CYS A 57 -2.95 15.30 4.82
CA CYS A 57 -2.93 13.85 4.62
C CYS A 57 -1.98 13.45 3.50
N ALA A 58 -1.23 12.37 3.71
CA ALA A 58 -0.48 11.66 2.69
C ALA A 58 -1.08 10.27 2.47
N VAL A 59 -1.40 9.94 1.23
CA VAL A 59 -1.83 8.61 0.81
C VAL A 59 -0.66 7.92 0.12
N PHE A 60 -0.20 6.80 0.68
CA PHE A 60 0.96 6.03 0.25
C PHE A 60 0.59 4.54 0.18
N THR A 61 -0.07 4.17 -0.92
CA THR A 61 -0.74 2.88 -1.07
C THR A 61 -0.12 2.07 -2.18
N GLU A 62 0.32 0.84 -1.88
CA GLU A 62 0.96 -0.11 -2.82
C GLU A 62 2.18 0.49 -3.53
N VAL A 63 3.04 1.17 -2.77
CA VAL A 63 4.27 1.83 -3.28
C VAL A 63 5.49 1.43 -2.47
N LEU A 64 5.33 1.20 -1.16
CA LEU A 64 6.44 0.88 -0.26
C LEU A 64 7.27 -0.32 -0.75
N GLU A 65 6.60 -1.32 -1.31
CA GLU A 65 7.21 -2.54 -1.86
C GLU A 65 8.04 -2.32 -3.14
N HIS A 66 7.89 -1.17 -3.79
CA HIS A 66 8.65 -0.77 -4.98
C HIS A 66 9.87 0.08 -4.63
N ILE A 67 9.96 0.60 -3.41
CA ILE A 67 11.09 1.40 -2.93
C ILE A 67 12.25 0.48 -2.53
N HIS A 68 13.46 0.81 -2.96
CA HIS A 68 14.64 0.09 -2.49
C HIS A 68 14.79 0.23 -0.98
N TYR A 69 15.06 -0.87 -0.31
CA TYR A 69 15.00 -0.98 1.15
C TYR A 69 15.79 0.12 1.89
N TYR A 70 16.97 0.46 1.42
CA TYR A 70 17.82 1.48 2.05
C TYR A 70 17.31 2.91 1.85
N TYR A 71 16.39 3.16 0.89
CA TYR A 71 15.73 4.48 0.75
C TYR A 71 14.43 4.60 1.54
N VAL A 72 13.87 3.50 2.04
CA VAL A 72 12.60 3.55 2.78
C VAL A 72 12.63 4.55 3.95
N PRO A 73 13.66 4.59 4.83
CA PRO A 73 13.71 5.59 5.88
C PRO A 73 13.73 7.03 5.36
N LEU A 74 14.46 7.28 4.25
CA LEU A 74 14.49 8.60 3.60
C LEU A 74 13.12 8.99 3.06
N VAL A 75 12.43 8.09 2.34
CA VAL A 75 11.10 8.33 1.77
C VAL A 75 10.09 8.63 2.89
N LEU A 76 10.09 7.82 3.96
CA LEU A 76 9.21 8.06 5.11
C LEU A 76 9.51 9.39 5.83
N SER A 77 10.78 9.80 5.89
CA SER A 77 11.18 11.12 6.42
C SER A 77 10.67 12.26 5.53
N LYS A 78 10.78 12.15 4.20
CA LYS A 78 10.22 13.14 3.26
C LYS A 78 8.70 13.28 3.43
N ILE A 79 7.99 12.16 3.56
CA ILE A 79 6.53 12.16 3.81
C ILE A 79 6.23 12.81 5.16
N ASN A 80 7.00 12.50 6.20
CA ASN A 80 6.82 13.11 7.52
C ASN A 80 6.99 14.64 7.44
N ARG A 81 8.04 15.14 6.78
CA ARG A 81 8.28 16.59 6.61
C ARG A 81 7.14 17.27 5.85
N ALA A 82 6.65 16.66 4.78
CA ALA A 82 5.55 17.21 3.96
C ALA A 82 4.23 17.36 4.74
N LEU A 83 4.02 16.56 5.78
CA LEU A 83 2.81 16.62 6.60
C LEU A 83 2.92 17.72 7.66
N LYS A 84 1.80 18.39 7.98
CA LYS A 84 1.68 19.25 9.16
C LYS A 84 1.77 18.44 10.46
N PRO A 85 2.09 19.06 11.62
CA PRO A 85 1.95 18.42 12.91
C PRO A 85 0.54 17.83 13.09
N GLY A 86 0.42 16.56 13.47
CA GLY A 86 -0.87 15.85 13.53
C GLY A 86 -1.45 15.45 12.16
N GLY A 87 -0.76 15.71 11.07
CA GLY A 87 -1.14 15.23 9.72
C GLY A 87 -1.16 13.71 9.64
N VAL A 88 -2.00 13.18 8.76
CA VAL A 88 -2.32 11.76 8.65
C VAL A 88 -1.53 11.11 7.52
N LEU A 89 -0.92 9.96 7.80
CA LEU A 89 -0.41 9.05 6.77
C LEU A 89 -1.35 7.84 6.67
N ILE A 90 -1.82 7.56 5.45
CA ILE A 90 -2.52 6.31 5.10
C ILE A 90 -1.56 5.49 4.26
N LEU A 91 -1.17 4.31 4.76
CA LEU A 91 -0.22 3.42 4.10
C LEU A 91 -0.85 2.05 3.89
N THR A 92 -0.69 1.51 2.68
CA THR A 92 -0.93 0.09 2.41
C THR A 92 0.26 -0.54 1.71
N THR A 93 0.47 -1.84 1.96
CA THR A 93 1.52 -2.63 1.30
C THR A 93 1.20 -4.12 1.43
N PRO A 94 1.65 -4.97 0.50
CA PRO A 94 1.47 -6.41 0.60
C PRO A 94 2.13 -7.01 1.84
N ASN A 95 1.48 -8.02 2.42
CA ASN A 95 1.98 -8.78 3.56
C ASN A 95 2.77 -10.01 3.10
N ILE A 96 4.09 -9.98 3.25
CA ILE A 96 4.95 -11.15 2.92
C ILE A 96 4.58 -12.40 3.75
N ALA A 97 4.00 -12.21 4.95
CA ALA A 97 3.60 -13.30 5.83
C ALA A 97 2.19 -13.84 5.53
N SER A 98 1.57 -13.46 4.41
CA SER A 98 0.24 -13.95 4.03
C SER A 98 0.23 -15.46 3.74
N LEU A 99 -0.95 -16.09 3.87
CA LEU A 99 -1.11 -17.53 3.71
C LEU A 99 -0.53 -18.06 2.39
N PHE A 100 -0.89 -17.41 1.28
CA PHE A 100 -0.45 -17.86 -0.05
C PHE A 100 1.07 -17.68 -0.26
N ARG A 101 1.67 -16.63 0.31
CA ARG A 101 3.13 -16.44 0.28
C ARG A 101 3.86 -17.50 1.10
N ARG A 102 3.34 -17.82 2.29
CA ARG A 102 3.87 -18.92 3.11
C ARG A 102 3.79 -20.27 2.39
N LEU A 103 2.67 -20.56 1.72
CA LEU A 103 2.51 -21.78 0.93
C LEU A 103 3.48 -21.85 -0.25
N LYS A 104 3.66 -20.73 -0.98
CA LYS A 104 4.67 -20.65 -2.05
C LYS A 104 6.06 -20.96 -1.51
N LEU A 105 6.44 -20.34 -0.39
CA LEU A 105 7.76 -20.54 0.22
C LEU A 105 7.97 -21.99 0.67
N LEU A 106 6.96 -22.63 1.28
CA LEU A 106 7.01 -24.05 1.64
C LEU A 106 7.21 -24.98 0.44
N LEU A 107 6.74 -24.57 -0.74
CA LEU A 107 6.93 -25.30 -2.00
C LEU A 107 8.22 -24.90 -2.74
N GLY A 108 9.09 -24.09 -2.14
CA GLY A 108 10.32 -23.60 -2.77
C GLY A 108 10.06 -22.59 -3.90
N ILE A 109 8.87 -21.99 -3.95
CA ILE A 109 8.47 -21.01 -4.97
C ILE A 109 8.69 -19.61 -4.41
N GLN A 110 9.28 -18.70 -5.22
CA GLN A 110 9.45 -17.30 -4.86
C GLN A 110 8.09 -16.66 -4.47
N PRO A 111 7.94 -16.19 -3.22
CA PRO A 111 6.67 -15.66 -2.74
C PRO A 111 6.42 -14.20 -3.17
N VAL A 112 7.49 -13.40 -3.31
CA VAL A 112 7.41 -11.98 -3.67
C VAL A 112 6.97 -11.82 -5.13
N TYR A 113 6.12 -10.84 -5.40
CA TYR A 113 5.73 -10.52 -6.77
C TYR A 113 6.93 -9.96 -7.55
N ARG A 114 7.08 -10.38 -8.83
CA ARG A 114 8.29 -10.11 -9.63
C ARG A 114 8.64 -8.63 -9.81
N HIS A 115 7.66 -7.74 -9.68
CA HIS A 115 7.87 -6.28 -9.82
C HIS A 115 8.07 -5.58 -8.48
N HIS A 116 7.97 -6.30 -7.35
CA HIS A 116 8.28 -5.76 -6.04
C HIS A 116 9.76 -5.92 -5.73
N VAL A 117 10.36 -4.88 -5.18
CA VAL A 117 11.73 -4.94 -4.66
C VAL A 117 11.75 -5.74 -3.36
N ARG A 118 10.79 -5.45 -2.46
CA ARG A 118 10.65 -6.15 -1.18
C ARG A 118 9.21 -6.03 -0.67
N GLU A 119 8.70 -7.09 -0.06
CA GLU A 119 7.48 -7.05 0.70
C GLU A 119 7.78 -7.17 2.21
N TYR A 120 6.89 -6.69 3.05
CA TYR A 120 7.12 -6.48 4.48
C TYR A 120 6.13 -7.25 5.34
N THR A 121 6.51 -7.49 6.60
CA THR A 121 5.59 -7.88 7.66
C THR A 121 5.00 -6.63 8.32
N MET A 122 3.86 -6.77 9.00
CA MET A 122 3.26 -5.69 9.77
C MET A 122 4.24 -5.07 10.77
N ASN A 123 4.97 -5.90 11.52
CA ASN A 123 5.88 -5.44 12.56
C ASN A 123 7.04 -4.60 11.98
N GLU A 124 7.58 -4.99 10.83
CA GLU A 124 8.62 -4.20 10.15
C GLU A 124 8.09 -2.80 9.79
N VAL A 125 6.90 -2.74 9.15
CA VAL A 125 6.31 -1.45 8.76
C VAL A 125 6.00 -0.58 9.97
N LEU A 126 5.46 -1.16 11.05
CA LEU A 126 5.18 -0.43 12.28
C LEU A 126 6.45 0.17 12.91
N ASN A 127 7.56 -0.57 12.90
CA ASN A 127 8.83 -0.09 13.43
C ASN A 127 9.40 1.04 12.58
N MET A 128 9.44 0.88 11.25
CA MET A 128 9.90 1.93 10.32
C MET A 128 9.09 3.22 10.47
N LEU A 129 7.76 3.12 10.61
CA LEU A 129 6.91 4.30 10.82
C LEU A 129 7.18 5.00 12.16
N LYS A 130 7.37 4.23 13.25
CA LYS A 130 7.71 4.81 14.57
C LYS A 130 9.06 5.52 14.52
N GLU A 131 10.06 4.93 13.87
CA GLU A 131 11.38 5.53 13.66
C GLU A 131 11.28 6.80 12.81
N ALA A 132 10.41 6.82 11.81
CA ALA A 132 10.12 7.99 10.98
C ALA A 132 9.27 9.07 11.66
N GLY A 133 8.98 8.96 12.97
CA GLY A 133 8.27 9.99 13.75
C GLY A 133 6.75 9.92 13.67
N PHE A 134 6.19 8.75 13.29
CA PHE A 134 4.75 8.54 13.27
C PHE A 134 4.24 7.78 14.49
N LYS A 135 3.06 8.18 14.98
CA LYS A 135 2.27 7.43 15.96
C LYS A 135 1.20 6.62 15.24
N ILE A 136 1.19 5.32 15.46
CA ILE A 136 0.19 4.43 14.85
C ILE A 136 -1.18 4.65 15.52
N VAL A 137 -2.19 4.98 14.72
CA VAL A 137 -3.59 5.12 15.16
C VAL A 137 -4.34 3.82 14.95
N LYS A 138 -4.14 3.23 13.78
CA LYS A 138 -4.81 1.98 13.41
C LYS A 138 -3.89 1.16 12.51
N ALA A 139 -3.81 -0.13 12.80
CA ALA A 139 -3.14 -1.10 11.93
C ALA A 139 -4.01 -2.35 11.85
N HIS A 140 -4.26 -2.83 10.65
CA HIS A 140 -5.03 -4.06 10.44
C HIS A 140 -4.65 -4.70 9.11
N TYR A 141 -5.04 -5.96 8.96
CA TYR A 141 -4.92 -6.71 7.71
C TYR A 141 -6.26 -6.71 6.98
N SER A 142 -6.25 -6.38 5.71
CA SER A 142 -7.45 -6.44 4.86
C SER A 142 -7.63 -7.83 4.27
N ILE A 143 -8.89 -8.27 4.14
CA ILE A 143 -9.27 -9.54 3.49
C ILE A 143 -9.54 -9.36 1.99
N VAL A 144 -9.67 -8.12 1.51
CA VAL A 144 -10.14 -7.84 0.15
C VAL A 144 -9.24 -8.49 -0.89
N ASN A 145 -7.93 -8.36 -0.73
CA ASN A 145 -6.96 -8.91 -1.69
C ASN A 145 -6.77 -10.44 -1.59
N ASP A 146 -7.21 -11.07 -0.49
CA ASP A 146 -7.11 -12.53 -0.34
C ASP A 146 -8.11 -13.29 -1.21
N LEU A 147 -9.13 -12.61 -1.70
CA LEU A 147 -10.21 -13.19 -2.46
C LEU A 147 -10.11 -12.94 -3.98
N THR A 148 -9.16 -12.09 -4.40
CA THR A 148 -9.10 -11.60 -5.78
C THR A 148 -7.68 -11.65 -6.33
N ASP A 149 -7.33 -12.64 -7.10
CA ASP A 149 -6.00 -12.74 -7.71
C ASP A 149 -6.03 -12.72 -9.25
N ALA A 150 -7.10 -12.32 -9.87
CA ALA A 150 -7.21 -12.58 -11.29
C ALA A 150 -7.73 -11.44 -12.15
N ASP A 151 -8.54 -10.54 -11.66
CA ASP A 151 -9.08 -9.49 -12.52
C ASP A 151 -9.41 -8.24 -11.70
N PRO A 152 -8.89 -7.07 -12.05
CA PRO A 152 -9.24 -5.81 -11.38
C PRO A 152 -10.76 -5.55 -11.31
N TYR A 153 -11.52 -6.09 -12.25
CA TYR A 153 -12.98 -5.97 -12.29
C TYR A 153 -13.73 -6.92 -11.35
N ASP A 154 -13.10 -8.01 -10.91
CA ASP A 154 -13.69 -8.93 -9.92
C ASP A 154 -13.55 -8.44 -8.48
N TYR A 155 -12.71 -7.43 -8.21
CA TYR A 155 -12.49 -6.82 -6.88
C TYR A 155 -13.77 -6.28 -6.22
N LEU A 156 -14.70 -5.81 -7.01
CA LEU A 156 -15.93 -5.16 -6.54
C LEU A 156 -17.06 -6.14 -6.19
N ARG A 157 -16.90 -7.44 -6.46
CA ARG A 157 -17.99 -8.41 -6.38
C ARG A 157 -17.93 -9.42 -5.25
N ILE A 158 -16.78 -9.62 -4.61
CA ILE A 158 -16.66 -10.66 -3.56
C ILE A 158 -16.91 -10.03 -2.19
N SER A 159 -18.18 -9.93 -1.82
CA SER A 159 -18.60 -9.40 -0.52
C SER A 159 -18.57 -10.43 0.63
N GLY A 160 -18.32 -11.71 0.34
CA GLY A 160 -18.28 -12.73 1.38
C GLY A 160 -18.22 -14.19 0.90
N PHE A 161 -18.30 -15.11 1.87
CA PHE A 161 -18.17 -16.55 1.65
C PHE A 161 -19.17 -17.13 0.64
N LYS A 162 -20.43 -16.64 0.67
CA LYS A 162 -21.48 -17.08 -0.26
C LYS A 162 -21.12 -16.78 -1.73
N GLU A 163 -20.48 -15.66 -1.98
CA GLU A 163 -20.05 -15.25 -3.32
C GLU A 163 -18.84 -16.05 -3.78
N LEU A 164 -17.90 -16.33 -2.88
CA LEU A 164 -16.76 -17.19 -3.14
C LEU A 164 -17.21 -18.62 -3.53
N ILE A 165 -18.23 -19.15 -2.84
CA ILE A 165 -18.86 -20.43 -3.21
C ILE A 165 -19.41 -20.36 -4.63
N LYS A 166 -20.20 -19.34 -4.97
CA LYS A 166 -20.77 -19.18 -6.32
C LYS A 166 -19.68 -19.13 -7.39
N ILE A 167 -18.58 -18.40 -7.13
CA ILE A 167 -17.45 -18.31 -8.07
C ILE A 167 -16.76 -19.66 -8.22
N ALA A 168 -16.50 -20.38 -7.13
CA ALA A 168 -15.87 -21.70 -7.17
C ALA A 168 -16.71 -22.73 -7.93
N PHE A 169 -18.04 -22.67 -7.77
CA PHE A 169 -18.95 -23.54 -8.56
C PHE A 169 -19.07 -23.13 -10.03
N LYS A 170 -19.10 -21.82 -10.32
CA LYS A 170 -19.22 -21.32 -11.71
C LYS A 170 -17.93 -21.48 -12.51
N LYS A 171 -16.77 -21.35 -11.86
CA LYS A 171 -15.43 -21.54 -12.43
C LYS A 171 -14.59 -22.40 -11.48
N PRO A 172 -14.68 -23.74 -11.53
CA PRO A 172 -13.98 -24.64 -10.60
C PRO A 172 -12.48 -24.76 -10.98
N THR A 173 -11.74 -23.66 -10.86
CA THR A 173 -10.29 -23.67 -10.99
C THR A 173 -9.65 -24.15 -9.71
N ARG A 174 -8.44 -24.74 -9.79
CA ARG A 174 -7.66 -25.14 -8.61
C ARG A 174 -7.49 -23.96 -7.64
N LEU A 175 -7.31 -22.76 -8.15
CA LEU A 175 -7.15 -21.54 -7.36
C LEU A 175 -8.44 -21.18 -6.58
N ASN A 176 -9.61 -21.22 -7.25
CA ASN A 176 -10.89 -20.90 -6.60
C ASN A 176 -11.27 -21.92 -5.53
N ILE A 177 -10.95 -23.19 -5.74
CA ILE A 177 -11.13 -24.25 -4.72
C ILE A 177 -10.21 -23.99 -3.53
N LEU A 178 -8.92 -23.69 -3.78
CA LEU A 178 -7.96 -23.38 -2.72
C LEU A 178 -8.38 -22.15 -1.90
N ARG A 179 -8.90 -21.12 -2.54
CA ARG A 179 -9.45 -19.92 -1.88
C ARG A 179 -10.64 -20.26 -0.98
N LEU A 180 -11.55 -21.10 -1.47
CA LEU A 180 -12.70 -21.55 -0.70
C LEU A 180 -12.27 -22.30 0.57
N LEU A 181 -11.29 -23.18 0.46
CA LEU A 181 -10.72 -23.92 1.59
C LEU A 181 -9.92 -23.01 2.56
N ALA A 182 -9.21 -22.01 2.02
CA ALA A 182 -8.42 -21.06 2.80
C ALA A 182 -9.28 -20.00 3.52
N TYR A 183 -10.50 -19.74 3.06
CA TYR A 183 -11.35 -18.66 3.57
C TYR A 183 -11.57 -18.69 5.09
N PRO A 184 -11.91 -19.82 5.72
CA PRO A 184 -12.09 -19.86 7.17
C PRO A 184 -10.80 -19.46 7.91
N MET A 185 -9.64 -19.91 7.46
CA MET A 185 -8.35 -19.56 8.05
C MET A 185 -8.05 -18.07 7.94
N VAL A 186 -8.21 -17.50 6.75
CA VAL A 186 -8.01 -16.06 6.49
C VAL A 186 -9.00 -15.20 7.29
N ARG A 187 -10.22 -15.71 7.51
CA ARG A 187 -11.23 -15.02 8.32
C ARG A 187 -10.88 -15.01 9.80
N LEU A 188 -10.45 -16.16 10.34
CA LEU A 188 -10.18 -16.34 11.77
C LEU A 188 -8.80 -15.80 12.17
N LYS A 189 -7.83 -15.80 11.25
CA LYS A 189 -6.44 -15.42 11.51
C LYS A 189 -6.02 -14.23 10.64
N PRO A 190 -6.24 -12.98 11.11
CA PRO A 190 -6.00 -11.77 10.31
C PRO A 190 -4.55 -11.63 9.80
N ASP A 191 -3.56 -12.08 10.56
CA ASP A 191 -2.13 -11.95 10.22
C ASP A 191 -1.70 -12.73 8.96
N VAL A 192 -2.56 -13.65 8.48
CA VAL A 192 -2.31 -14.37 7.21
C VAL A 192 -2.98 -13.73 5.99
N ARG A 193 -3.65 -12.58 6.14
CA ARG A 193 -4.25 -11.80 5.02
C ARG A 193 -3.17 -11.09 4.21
N GLN A 194 -3.50 -10.76 2.97
CA GLN A 194 -2.51 -10.28 2.00
C GLN A 194 -2.14 -8.81 2.14
N LEU A 195 -3.04 -7.95 2.59
CA LEU A 195 -2.81 -6.51 2.61
C LEU A 195 -2.68 -5.98 4.03
N ILE A 196 -1.62 -5.24 4.28
CA ILE A 196 -1.40 -4.43 5.46
C ILE A 196 -2.02 -3.05 5.20
N VAL A 197 -2.80 -2.54 6.17
CA VAL A 197 -3.39 -1.20 6.12
C VAL A 197 -3.05 -0.48 7.43
N ILE A 198 -2.43 0.69 7.33
CA ILE A 198 -1.99 1.48 8.49
C ILE A 198 -2.46 2.92 8.35
N ILE A 199 -2.95 3.47 9.44
CA ILE A 199 -3.23 4.89 9.62
C ILE A 199 -2.32 5.39 10.75
N ALA A 200 -1.53 6.40 10.46
CA ALA A 200 -0.57 6.96 11.40
C ALA A 200 -0.63 8.50 11.41
N LEU A 201 -0.22 9.11 12.51
CA LEU A 201 -0.16 10.57 12.70
C LEU A 201 1.29 11.02 12.85
N LYS A 202 1.66 12.12 12.21
CA LYS A 202 2.92 12.80 12.47
C LYS A 202 2.91 13.34 13.90
N VAL A 203 3.86 12.93 14.73
CA VAL A 203 3.99 13.39 16.12
C VAL A 203 5.29 14.13 16.41
N ARG A 204 6.32 13.91 15.60
CA ARG A 204 7.60 14.63 15.69
C ARG A 204 8.23 14.74 14.31
N GLU A 205 9.05 15.75 14.09
CA GLU A 205 9.92 15.80 12.93
C GLU A 205 11.07 14.81 13.10
N GLN A 206 11.36 14.07 12.06
CA GLN A 206 12.55 13.24 12.03
C GLN A 206 13.73 14.12 11.59
N ALA A 207 14.71 14.30 12.47
CA ALA A 207 15.99 14.89 12.07
C ALA A 207 16.73 13.89 11.16
N LEU A 208 17.27 14.36 10.04
CA LEU A 208 18.06 13.56 9.07
C LEU A 208 19.35 12.92 9.64
N GLN A 209 19.64 13.08 10.91
CA GLN A 209 20.90 12.70 11.56
C GLN A 209 21.18 11.20 11.66
N SER A 210 20.29 10.31 11.21
CA SER A 210 20.52 8.87 11.36
C SER A 210 21.14 8.19 10.12
N PHE A 211 21.30 8.90 9.01
CA PHE A 211 21.79 8.28 7.76
C PHE A 211 23.32 8.15 7.65
N GLU A 212 24.10 8.90 8.44
CA GLU A 212 25.58 8.82 8.43
C GLU A 212 26.15 7.56 9.12
N ARG A 213 25.31 6.73 9.74
CA ARG A 213 25.78 5.53 10.48
C ARG A 213 25.87 4.24 9.65
N TRP A 214 25.54 4.28 8.38
CA TRP A 214 25.54 3.08 7.50
C TRP A 214 26.42 3.24 6.25
N GLY A 215 27.35 4.17 6.26
CA GLY A 215 28.42 4.34 5.29
C GLY A 215 29.67 3.57 5.64
#